data_1131ed438d2ab8802e93a6fe810253d6
#
_entry.id   1131ed438d2ab8802e93a6fe810253d6
#
_cell.length_a   1.000
_cell.length_b   1.000
_cell.length_c   1.000
_cell.angle_alpha   90.00
_cell.angle_beta   90.00
_cell.angle_gamma   90.00
#
_symmetry.space_group_name_H-M   'P 1'
#
loop_
_entity.id
_entity.type
_entity.pdbx_description
1 polymer ?
#
loop_
_entity_poly.entity_id
_entity_poly.type
_entity_poly.pdbx_seq_one_letter_code
_entity_poly.pdbx_strand_id
1 'polypeptide(L)'
;MTSDPRPRADRLRAIPLEHILTQSGARPDPHDPCKWHTARGVLSVRGPKFFNWHRGIGGGGAIDLIIHLHQLTFPDALQWLQAHCSPPVAASLLPAPPTPLRLPPPAPHQFHVVRRYLVEQRALPQPLVDSLADGGNLYADARANAVFLLRDPAGLSVGAELRGTGSVPWRGMAQGSRKDLGFFSVPALTQPVVILCESAIDAISCHVLHPEHRCLSTAGARPNPAWIPELLNQGCRLWCGFDLDSTGQSMAQAMIAFHPSIQLLSPPLHDWNDVLRARSPRLSCP
;
A
#
# COMPACT_ATOMS: atom_id res chain seq x y z
N MET A 1 -27.78 24.40 -2.74
CA MET A 1 -26.45 24.07 -3.26
C MET A 1 -25.67 23.38 -2.14
N THR A 2 -25.73 22.07 -2.03
CA THR A 2 -25.00 21.28 -1.05
C THR A 2 -23.59 21.09 -1.61
N SER A 3 -22.62 21.81 -1.06
CA SER A 3 -21.21 21.63 -1.40
C SER A 3 -20.76 20.21 -1.05
N ASP A 4 -20.11 19.53 -2.00
CA ASP A 4 -19.54 18.20 -1.85
C ASP A 4 -18.64 18.16 -0.56
N PRO A 5 -18.92 17.28 0.41
CA PRO A 5 -18.17 17.24 1.67
C PRO A 5 -16.75 16.68 1.52
N ARG A 6 -16.40 16.07 0.38
CA ARG A 6 -15.11 15.37 0.15
C ARG A 6 -13.89 16.30 0.18
N PRO A 7 -13.86 17.45 -0.50
CA PRO A 7 -12.72 18.37 -0.42
C PRO A 7 -12.49 18.96 0.97
N ARG A 8 -13.53 18.95 1.81
CA ARG A 8 -13.48 19.44 3.19
C ARG A 8 -12.84 18.40 4.12
N ALA A 9 -13.25 17.14 3.99
CA ALA A 9 -12.67 16.05 4.79
C ALA A 9 -11.18 15.82 4.48
N ASP A 10 -10.77 15.94 3.21
CA ASP A 10 -9.38 15.78 2.81
C ASP A 10 -8.48 16.89 3.38
N ARG A 11 -8.95 18.14 3.41
CA ARG A 11 -8.25 19.25 4.07
C ARG A 11 -8.08 19.03 5.57
N LEU A 12 -9.11 18.56 6.24
CA LEU A 12 -9.05 18.27 7.68
C LEU A 12 -8.14 17.08 7.98
N ARG A 13 -8.15 16.05 7.12
CA ARG A 13 -7.26 14.88 7.26
C ARG A 13 -5.78 15.25 7.17
N ALA A 14 -5.45 16.29 6.39
CA ALA A 14 -4.08 16.74 6.18
C ALA A 14 -3.49 17.58 7.33
N ILE A 15 -4.26 17.91 8.36
CA ILE A 15 -3.76 18.64 9.54
C ILE A 15 -2.66 17.81 10.21
N PRO A 16 -1.48 18.39 10.54
CA PRO A 16 -0.39 17.68 11.20
C PRO A 16 -0.85 17.04 12.52
N LEU A 17 -0.48 15.78 12.75
CA LEU A 17 -0.92 15.03 13.94
C LEU A 17 -0.37 15.64 15.23
N GLU A 18 0.83 16.20 15.20
CA GLU A 18 1.47 16.88 16.34
C GLU A 18 0.65 18.10 16.79
N HIS A 19 0.05 18.83 15.84
CA HIS A 19 -0.84 19.93 16.15
C HIS A 19 -2.11 19.44 16.87
N ILE A 20 -2.72 18.37 16.37
CA ILE A 20 -3.89 17.74 16.98
C ILE A 20 -3.57 17.25 18.39
N LEU A 21 -2.43 16.58 18.56
CA LEU A 21 -2.00 16.05 19.86
C LEU A 21 -1.83 17.17 20.88
N THR A 22 -1.19 18.27 20.48
CA THR A 22 -1.02 19.44 21.33
C THR A 22 -2.37 20.05 21.73
N GLN A 23 -3.29 20.22 20.79
CA GLN A 23 -4.64 20.73 21.05
C GLN A 23 -5.46 19.78 21.94
N SER A 24 -5.21 18.48 21.85
CA SER A 24 -5.86 17.47 22.71
C SER A 24 -5.17 17.30 24.08
N GLY A 25 -4.21 18.16 24.44
CA GLY A 25 -3.51 18.12 25.72
C GLY A 25 -2.48 16.98 25.86
N ALA A 26 -2.10 16.33 24.75
CA ALA A 26 -1.04 15.33 24.75
C ALA A 26 0.34 15.98 24.94
N ARG A 27 1.27 15.23 25.52
CA ARG A 27 2.63 15.69 25.77
C ARG A 27 3.64 14.87 24.95
N PRO A 28 4.59 15.50 24.26
CA PRO A 28 5.66 14.77 23.59
C PRO A 28 6.54 14.06 24.62
N ASP A 29 7.09 12.90 24.25
CA ASP A 29 8.08 12.19 25.07
C ASP A 29 9.42 12.95 25.00
N PRO A 30 10.08 13.21 26.15
CA PRO A 30 11.32 13.98 26.18
C PRO A 30 12.51 13.28 25.54
N HIS A 31 12.43 11.95 25.35
CA HIS A 31 13.54 11.12 24.84
C HIS A 31 13.29 10.52 23.45
N ASP A 32 12.02 10.57 22.98
CA ASP A 32 11.64 10.03 21.67
C ASP A 32 10.65 10.97 20.97
N PRO A 33 11.11 11.78 20.00
CA PRO A 33 10.27 12.76 19.32
C PRO A 33 9.10 12.14 18.54
N CYS A 34 9.13 10.83 18.31
CA CYS A 34 8.02 10.12 17.68
C CYS A 34 6.95 9.66 18.68
N LYS A 35 7.16 9.80 20.00
CA LYS A 35 6.23 9.36 21.03
C LYS A 35 5.47 10.49 21.68
N TRP A 36 4.19 10.23 21.97
CA TRP A 36 3.29 11.17 22.61
C TRP A 36 2.48 10.51 23.71
N HIS A 37 2.50 11.10 24.88
CA HIS A 37 1.71 10.66 26.04
C HIS A 37 0.31 11.29 25.97
N THR A 38 -0.72 10.45 25.92
CA THR A 38 -2.12 10.86 25.82
C THR A 38 -2.95 10.23 26.94
N ALA A 39 -4.17 10.71 27.14
CA ALA A 39 -5.13 10.07 28.06
C ALA A 39 -5.49 8.62 27.65
N ARG A 40 -5.20 8.22 26.39
CA ARG A 40 -5.46 6.89 25.85
C ARG A 40 -4.22 5.99 25.80
N GLY A 41 -3.12 6.42 26.39
CA GLY A 41 -1.82 5.73 26.37
C GLY A 41 -0.80 6.41 25.47
N VAL A 42 0.33 5.75 25.28
CA VAL A 42 1.43 6.27 24.46
C VAL A 42 1.19 5.95 22.98
N LEU A 43 1.25 6.99 22.15
CA LEU A 43 1.16 6.88 20.70
C LEU A 43 2.55 7.03 20.08
N SER A 44 2.87 6.21 19.10
CA SER A 44 3.95 6.48 18.14
C SER A 44 3.37 7.24 16.95
N VAL A 45 4.00 8.36 16.58
CA VAL A 45 3.57 9.22 15.48
C VAL A 45 4.70 9.38 14.47
N ARG A 46 4.41 9.12 13.20
CA ARG A 46 5.37 9.32 12.10
C ARG A 46 4.65 9.91 10.89
N GLY A 47 4.87 11.19 10.67
CA GLY A 47 4.15 11.95 9.63
C GLY A 47 2.63 11.81 9.82
N PRO A 48 1.85 11.44 8.81
CA PRO A 48 0.40 11.36 8.93
C PRO A 48 -0.10 10.07 9.62
N LYS A 49 0.77 9.24 10.20
CA LYS A 49 0.38 7.96 10.83
C LYS A 49 0.63 7.96 12.32
N PHE A 50 -0.27 7.33 13.06
CA PHE A 50 -0.07 7.04 14.47
C PHE A 50 -0.34 5.56 14.79
N PHE A 51 0.22 5.07 15.89
CA PHE A 51 -0.04 3.73 16.42
C PHE A 51 -0.02 3.73 17.95
N ASN A 52 -1.05 3.15 18.56
CA ASN A 52 -1.16 2.94 20.00
C ASN A 52 -0.78 1.48 20.33
N TRP A 53 0.42 1.28 20.85
CA TRP A 53 0.95 -0.05 21.16
C TRP A 53 0.18 -0.78 22.27
N HIS A 54 -0.40 -0.03 23.23
CA HIS A 54 -1.18 -0.64 24.32
C HIS A 54 -2.53 -1.18 23.86
N ARG A 55 -3.08 -0.63 22.79
CA ARG A 55 -4.41 -1.01 22.28
C ARG A 55 -4.36 -1.75 20.95
N GLY A 56 -3.19 -1.86 20.32
CA GLY A 56 -3.06 -2.46 19.00
C GLY A 56 -3.78 -1.69 17.89
N ILE A 57 -4.04 -0.38 18.09
CA ILE A 57 -4.84 0.44 17.17
C ILE A 57 -3.94 1.48 16.52
N GLY A 58 -4.03 1.60 15.20
CA GLY A 58 -3.37 2.64 14.42
C GLY A 58 -4.33 3.31 13.44
N GLY A 59 -3.88 4.43 12.86
CA GLY A 59 -4.66 5.17 11.88
C GLY A 59 -3.79 6.16 11.10
N GLY A 60 -4.44 6.89 10.19
CA GLY A 60 -3.79 7.89 9.34
C GLY A 60 -4.59 9.18 9.17
N GLY A 61 -3.91 10.29 9.43
CA GLY A 61 -4.50 11.63 9.36
C GLY A 61 -5.25 12.06 10.62
N ALA A 62 -5.55 13.35 10.67
CA ALA A 62 -6.13 14.00 11.84
C ALA A 62 -7.51 13.44 12.25
N ILE A 63 -8.31 13.02 11.27
CA ILE A 63 -9.66 12.50 11.54
C ILE A 63 -9.57 11.21 12.35
N ASP A 64 -8.76 10.24 11.90
CA ASP A 64 -8.57 8.96 12.59
C ASP A 64 -7.98 9.17 13.99
N LEU A 65 -7.05 10.13 14.13
CA LEU A 65 -6.45 10.47 15.41
C LEU A 65 -7.50 11.02 16.40
N ILE A 66 -8.36 11.92 15.97
CA ILE A 66 -9.44 12.48 16.83
C ILE A 66 -10.46 11.42 17.20
N ILE A 67 -10.86 10.56 16.26
CA ILE A 67 -11.72 9.40 16.54
C ILE A 67 -11.07 8.54 17.64
N HIS A 68 -9.77 8.26 17.51
CA HIS A 68 -9.04 7.46 18.49
C HIS A 68 -8.95 8.14 19.85
N LEU A 69 -8.58 9.43 19.90
CA LEU A 69 -8.37 10.17 21.17
C LEU A 69 -9.66 10.41 21.94
N HIS A 70 -10.70 10.81 21.26
CA HIS A 70 -11.96 11.26 21.86
C HIS A 70 -13.11 10.27 21.70
N GLN A 71 -12.91 9.14 21.01
CA GLN A 71 -13.94 8.12 20.73
C GLN A 71 -15.20 8.69 20.04
N LEU A 72 -14.98 9.63 19.14
CA LEU A 72 -16.03 10.28 18.39
C LEU A 72 -16.45 9.45 17.17
N THR A 73 -17.65 9.70 16.67
CA THR A 73 -18.04 9.26 15.34
C THR A 73 -17.32 10.07 14.27
N PHE A 74 -17.30 9.59 13.04
CA PHE A 74 -16.68 10.34 11.93
C PHE A 74 -17.27 11.75 11.74
N PRO A 75 -18.59 11.97 11.75
CA PRO A 75 -19.18 13.32 11.69
C PRO A 75 -18.74 14.22 12.85
N ASP A 76 -18.73 13.69 14.08
CA ASP A 76 -18.35 14.45 15.26
C ASP A 76 -16.85 14.82 15.24
N ALA A 77 -16.00 13.93 14.72
CA ALA A 77 -14.57 14.20 14.54
C ALA A 77 -14.33 15.33 13.52
N LEU A 78 -15.10 15.38 12.44
CA LEU A 78 -15.06 16.50 11.48
C LEU A 78 -15.46 17.82 12.13
N GLN A 79 -16.53 17.80 12.93
CA GLN A 79 -17.01 18.98 13.64
C GLN A 79 -15.99 19.46 14.70
N TRP A 80 -15.41 18.53 15.44
CA TRP A 80 -14.36 18.82 16.42
C TRP A 80 -13.14 19.49 15.77
N LEU A 81 -12.63 18.91 14.68
CA LEU A 81 -11.51 19.48 13.94
C LEU A 81 -11.79 20.89 13.42
N GLN A 82 -13.01 21.16 13.00
CA GLN A 82 -13.42 22.50 12.55
C GLN A 82 -13.48 23.51 13.68
N ALA A 83 -13.94 23.09 14.86
CA ALA A 83 -14.09 23.97 16.02
C ALA A 83 -12.75 24.29 16.68
N HIS A 84 -11.81 23.33 16.73
CA HIS A 84 -10.59 23.42 17.51
C HIS A 84 -9.32 23.61 16.66
N CYS A 85 -9.40 23.27 15.39
CA CYS A 85 -8.31 23.38 14.45
C CYS A 85 -8.76 24.24 13.26
N SER A 86 -9.14 25.48 13.52
CA SER A 86 -9.31 26.47 12.45
C SER A 86 -8.02 26.48 11.63
N PRO A 87 -8.06 26.32 10.29
CA PRO A 87 -6.85 26.43 9.51
C PRO A 87 -6.22 27.78 9.83
N PRO A 88 -4.92 27.86 10.13
CA PRO A 88 -4.24 29.15 10.17
C PRO A 88 -4.56 29.82 8.83
N VAL A 89 -5.09 31.05 8.91
CA VAL A 89 -5.35 31.90 7.75
C VAL A 89 -4.11 31.78 6.87
N ALA A 90 -4.27 31.13 5.74
CA ALA A 90 -3.39 31.05 4.57
C ALA A 90 -1.93 31.51 4.75
N ALA A 91 -1.20 30.98 5.73
CA ALA A 91 0.22 30.77 5.52
C ALA A 91 0.28 29.51 4.67
N SER A 92 0.49 29.69 3.39
CA SER A 92 0.65 28.67 2.37
C SER A 92 1.50 27.52 2.92
N LEU A 93 0.84 26.51 3.47
CA LEU A 93 1.41 25.18 3.52
C LEU A 93 1.33 24.68 2.08
N LEU A 94 2.25 25.19 1.25
CA LEU A 94 2.65 24.45 0.07
C LEU A 94 2.90 23.04 0.58
N PRO A 95 2.23 22.00 0.03
CA PRO A 95 2.54 20.64 0.40
C PRO A 95 4.05 20.51 0.32
N ALA A 96 4.65 19.98 1.38
CA ALA A 96 6.09 19.76 1.41
C ALA A 96 6.48 19.14 0.06
N PRO A 97 7.52 19.65 -0.62
CA PRO A 97 7.87 19.18 -1.95
C PRO A 97 7.96 17.65 -1.88
N PRO A 98 7.37 16.92 -2.83
CA PRO A 98 7.31 15.47 -2.78
C PRO A 98 8.74 14.94 -2.61
N THR A 99 8.94 14.07 -1.63
CA THR A 99 10.25 13.43 -1.41
C THR A 99 10.71 12.81 -2.73
N PRO A 100 11.87 13.15 -3.26
CA PRO A 100 12.35 12.58 -4.51
C PRO A 100 12.41 11.06 -4.42
N LEU A 101 12.00 10.38 -5.49
CA LEU A 101 12.10 8.93 -5.57
C LEU A 101 13.58 8.50 -5.53
N ARG A 102 13.91 7.61 -4.59
CA ARG A 102 15.24 7.01 -4.45
C ARG A 102 15.08 5.49 -4.55
N LEU A 103 15.27 4.98 -5.74
CA LEU A 103 15.31 3.53 -5.96
C LEU A 103 16.62 2.96 -5.42
N PRO A 104 16.61 1.80 -4.74
CA PRO A 104 17.83 1.09 -4.39
C PRO A 104 18.65 0.80 -5.64
N PRO A 105 19.98 1.03 -5.63
CA PRO A 105 20.81 0.69 -6.77
C PRO A 105 20.75 -0.81 -7.11
N PRO A 106 20.65 -1.19 -8.38
CA PRO A 106 20.70 -2.59 -8.81
C PRO A 106 22.04 -3.26 -8.43
N ALA A 107 21.95 -4.48 -7.92
CA ALA A 107 23.09 -5.34 -7.61
C ALA A 107 22.94 -6.69 -8.33
N PRO A 108 23.28 -6.80 -9.62
CA PRO A 108 23.05 -8.01 -10.42
C PRO A 108 23.66 -9.27 -9.82
N HIS A 109 24.81 -9.16 -9.15
CA HIS A 109 25.46 -10.27 -8.45
C HIS A 109 24.63 -10.86 -7.30
N GLN A 110 23.66 -10.12 -6.76
CA GLN A 110 22.73 -10.59 -5.72
C GLN A 110 21.46 -11.22 -6.30
N PHE A 111 21.22 -11.14 -7.60
CA PHE A 111 19.95 -11.59 -8.18
C PHE A 111 19.71 -13.10 -8.01
N HIS A 112 20.76 -13.89 -7.94
CA HIS A 112 20.65 -15.33 -7.67
C HIS A 112 19.97 -15.63 -6.32
N VAL A 113 20.18 -14.78 -5.29
CA VAL A 113 19.53 -14.91 -3.98
C VAL A 113 18.03 -14.58 -4.10
N VAL A 114 17.71 -13.49 -4.80
CA VAL A 114 16.31 -13.09 -5.05
C VAL A 114 15.59 -14.16 -5.86
N ARG A 115 16.21 -14.65 -6.95
CA ARG A 115 15.64 -15.73 -7.76
C ARG A 115 15.33 -16.96 -6.91
N ARG A 116 16.30 -17.45 -6.13
CA ARG A 116 16.13 -18.61 -5.27
C ARG A 116 14.97 -18.40 -4.29
N TYR A 117 14.88 -17.26 -3.62
CA TYR A 117 13.79 -16.93 -2.71
C TYR A 117 12.43 -16.99 -3.42
N LEU A 118 12.30 -16.36 -4.58
CA LEU A 118 11.04 -16.29 -5.31
C LEU A 118 10.61 -17.67 -5.84
N VAL A 119 11.57 -18.47 -6.31
CA VAL A 119 11.30 -19.81 -6.86
C VAL A 119 11.05 -20.81 -5.74
N GLU A 120 11.96 -20.92 -4.77
CA GLU A 120 11.89 -22.01 -3.78
C GLU A 120 10.95 -21.69 -2.62
N GLN A 121 10.89 -20.43 -2.15
CA GLN A 121 10.05 -20.09 -0.99
C GLN A 121 8.68 -19.54 -1.38
N ARG A 122 8.56 -18.93 -2.56
CA ARG A 122 7.32 -18.37 -3.08
C ARG A 122 6.68 -19.19 -4.19
N ALA A 123 7.33 -20.27 -4.63
CA ALA A 123 6.87 -21.18 -5.68
C ALA A 123 6.56 -20.49 -7.02
N LEU A 124 7.23 -19.35 -7.30
CA LEU A 124 7.06 -18.65 -8.57
C LEU A 124 7.85 -19.36 -9.68
N PRO A 125 7.28 -19.53 -10.88
CA PRO A 125 8.00 -20.16 -12.00
C PRO A 125 9.27 -19.40 -12.37
N GLN A 126 10.42 -20.08 -12.39
CA GLN A 126 11.70 -19.44 -12.70
C GLN A 126 11.68 -18.68 -14.03
N PRO A 127 11.12 -19.20 -15.14
CA PRO A 127 11.08 -18.46 -16.40
C PRO A 127 10.35 -17.12 -16.31
N LEU A 128 9.28 -17.05 -15.47
CA LEU A 128 8.54 -15.81 -15.24
C LEU A 128 9.36 -14.82 -14.41
N VAL A 129 10.06 -15.30 -13.37
CA VAL A 129 10.96 -14.48 -12.55
C VAL A 129 12.08 -13.89 -13.39
N ASP A 130 12.70 -14.71 -14.27
CA ASP A 130 13.76 -14.27 -15.17
C ASP A 130 13.23 -13.25 -16.19
N SER A 131 12.07 -13.50 -16.80
CA SER A 131 11.42 -12.56 -17.72
C SER A 131 11.12 -11.20 -17.08
N LEU A 132 10.67 -11.18 -15.81
CA LEU A 132 10.46 -9.94 -15.06
C LEU A 132 11.76 -9.17 -14.84
N ALA A 133 12.87 -9.88 -14.61
CA ALA A 133 14.18 -9.27 -14.43
C ALA A 133 14.73 -8.73 -15.76
N ASP A 134 14.65 -9.51 -16.83
CA ASP A 134 15.08 -9.11 -18.16
C ASP A 134 14.29 -7.90 -18.68
N GLY A 135 12.99 -7.85 -18.36
CA GLY A 135 12.10 -6.72 -18.63
C GLY A 135 12.33 -5.49 -17.72
N GLY A 136 13.27 -5.55 -16.78
CA GLY A 136 13.60 -4.45 -15.87
C GLY A 136 12.47 -4.10 -14.87
N ASN A 137 11.55 -5.03 -14.60
CA ASN A 137 10.46 -4.85 -13.62
C ASN A 137 10.82 -5.41 -12.23
N LEU A 138 11.85 -6.25 -12.17
CA LEU A 138 12.37 -6.89 -10.97
C LEU A 138 13.90 -6.85 -10.98
N TYR A 139 14.50 -6.53 -9.84
CA TYR A 139 15.96 -6.67 -9.66
C TYR A 139 16.30 -6.91 -8.18
N ALA A 140 17.57 -7.20 -7.89
CA ALA A 140 18.10 -7.29 -6.54
C ALA A 140 18.82 -5.99 -6.15
N ASP A 141 18.66 -5.54 -4.91
CA ASP A 141 19.50 -4.49 -4.33
C ASP A 141 20.76 -5.09 -3.66
N ALA A 142 21.63 -4.23 -3.14
CA ALA A 142 22.87 -4.64 -2.46
C ALA A 142 22.64 -5.50 -1.19
N ARG A 143 21.44 -5.50 -0.63
CA ARG A 143 21.04 -6.34 0.52
C ARG A 143 20.33 -7.62 0.10
N ALA A 144 20.33 -7.93 -1.19
CA ALA A 144 19.58 -9.02 -1.79
C ALA A 144 18.06 -8.93 -1.57
N ASN A 145 17.51 -7.72 -1.39
CA ASN A 145 16.06 -7.57 -1.43
C ASN A 145 15.57 -7.65 -2.87
N ALA A 146 14.42 -8.29 -3.08
CA ALA A 146 13.68 -8.19 -4.33
C ALA A 146 13.05 -6.80 -4.45
N VAL A 147 13.31 -6.11 -5.55
CA VAL A 147 12.82 -4.77 -5.85
C VAL A 147 11.87 -4.87 -7.04
N PHE A 148 10.57 -4.65 -6.82
CA PHE A 148 9.53 -4.68 -7.84
C PHE A 148 9.14 -3.25 -8.20
N LEU A 149 9.39 -2.83 -9.44
CA LEU A 149 9.16 -1.45 -9.86
C LEU A 149 7.67 -1.15 -10.05
N LEU A 150 7.23 -0.03 -9.48
CA LEU A 150 5.95 0.57 -9.79
C LEU A 150 6.14 1.55 -10.94
N ARG A 151 5.34 1.38 -11.99
CA ARG A 151 5.34 2.25 -13.15
C ARG A 151 3.98 2.93 -13.29
N ASP A 152 3.99 4.17 -13.73
CA ASP A 152 2.79 4.86 -14.14
C ASP A 152 2.30 4.34 -15.50
N PRO A 153 1.11 4.76 -15.98
CA PRO A 153 0.61 4.39 -17.30
C PRO A 153 1.51 4.79 -18.48
N ALA A 154 2.37 5.80 -18.31
CA ALA A 154 3.36 6.22 -19.30
C ALA A 154 4.66 5.38 -19.25
N GLY A 155 4.78 4.43 -18.30
CA GLY A 155 5.94 3.56 -18.12
C GLY A 155 7.06 4.14 -17.28
N LEU A 156 6.91 5.35 -16.71
CA LEU A 156 7.89 5.96 -15.82
C LEU A 156 7.89 5.28 -14.45
N SER A 157 9.07 5.08 -13.88
CA SER A 157 9.19 4.52 -12.52
C SER A 157 8.77 5.55 -11.49
N VAL A 158 7.72 5.23 -10.72
CA VAL A 158 7.15 6.09 -9.67
C VAL A 158 7.34 5.53 -8.27
N GLY A 159 7.94 4.34 -8.15
CA GLY A 159 8.19 3.69 -6.88
C GLY A 159 8.73 2.28 -7.03
N ALA A 160 8.90 1.59 -5.90
CA ALA A 160 9.17 0.16 -5.87
C ALA A 160 8.67 -0.46 -4.56
N GLU A 161 8.12 -1.67 -4.65
CA GLU A 161 7.95 -2.57 -3.52
C GLU A 161 9.26 -3.30 -3.26
N LEU A 162 9.59 -3.45 -1.97
CA LEU A 162 10.79 -4.14 -1.51
C LEU A 162 10.40 -5.37 -0.69
N ARG A 163 11.00 -6.51 -0.99
CA ARG A 163 10.82 -7.73 -0.23
C ARG A 163 12.17 -8.30 0.20
N GLY A 164 12.40 -8.39 1.51
CA GLY A 164 13.56 -9.09 2.05
C GLY A 164 13.54 -10.57 1.75
N THR A 165 14.70 -11.14 1.42
CA THR A 165 14.89 -12.56 1.10
C THR A 165 15.51 -13.35 2.25
N GLY A 166 15.82 -12.69 3.38
CA GLY A 166 16.39 -13.32 4.57
C GLY A 166 15.37 -14.10 5.40
N SER A 167 15.82 -14.73 6.47
CA SER A 167 15.00 -15.55 7.38
C SER A 167 13.96 -14.71 8.16
N VAL A 168 14.24 -13.44 8.40
CA VAL A 168 13.27 -12.52 9.03
C VAL A 168 12.44 -11.87 7.93
N PRO A 169 11.11 -12.10 7.91
CA PRO A 169 10.24 -11.50 6.93
C PRO A 169 10.29 -9.96 7.00
N TRP A 170 10.62 -9.33 5.89
CA TRP A 170 10.64 -7.87 5.79
C TRP A 170 10.00 -7.42 4.47
N ARG A 171 9.23 -6.34 4.55
CA ARG A 171 8.62 -5.67 3.40
C ARG A 171 8.68 -4.16 3.58
N GLY A 172 8.83 -3.43 2.50
CA GLY A 172 8.88 -1.97 2.52
C GLY A 172 8.67 -1.36 1.15
N MET A 173 8.87 -0.06 1.09
CA MET A 173 8.82 0.71 -0.16
C MET A 173 10.12 1.47 -0.33
N ALA A 174 10.53 1.71 -1.56
CA ALA A 174 11.60 2.64 -1.85
C ALA A 174 11.21 4.06 -1.39
N GLN A 175 12.20 4.82 -0.91
CA GLN A 175 11.95 6.19 -0.44
C GLN A 175 11.37 7.04 -1.56
N GLY A 176 10.35 7.83 -1.27
CA GLY A 176 9.69 8.71 -2.24
C GLY A 176 8.75 7.98 -3.21
N SER A 177 8.47 6.67 -3.00
CA SER A 177 7.52 5.93 -3.83
C SER A 177 6.13 6.56 -3.81
N ARG A 178 5.55 6.74 -4.99
CA ARG A 178 4.22 7.27 -5.23
C ARG A 178 3.27 6.15 -5.68
N LYS A 179 2.75 5.40 -4.70
CA LYS A 179 1.79 4.31 -4.95
C LYS A 179 0.48 4.77 -5.60
N ASP A 180 0.17 6.05 -5.45
CA ASP A 180 -0.99 6.70 -6.03
C ASP A 180 -0.85 6.92 -7.53
N LEU A 181 0.38 6.95 -8.06
CA LEU A 181 0.65 7.24 -9.47
C LEU A 181 0.88 6.00 -10.32
N GLY A 182 1.16 4.84 -9.73
CA GLY A 182 1.46 3.66 -10.52
C GLY A 182 1.36 2.35 -9.75
N PHE A 183 1.66 1.28 -10.45
CA PHE A 183 1.51 -0.10 -10.00
C PHE A 183 2.65 -0.97 -10.52
N PHE A 184 2.89 -2.11 -9.86
CA PHE A 184 3.64 -3.20 -10.45
C PHE A 184 2.72 -4.01 -11.35
N SER A 185 3.19 -4.38 -12.53
CA SER A 185 2.43 -5.22 -13.47
C SER A 185 3.24 -6.44 -13.84
N VAL A 186 2.61 -7.59 -13.80
CA VAL A 186 3.17 -8.75 -14.49
C VAL A 186 2.99 -8.50 -15.99
N PRO A 187 4.05 -8.60 -16.78
CA PRO A 187 3.93 -8.44 -18.23
C PRO A 187 2.93 -9.45 -18.76
N ALA A 188 1.84 -8.95 -19.24
CA ALA A 188 0.83 -9.73 -19.91
C ALA A 188 0.44 -9.01 -21.17
N LEU A 189 0.12 -9.78 -22.14
CA LEU A 189 -0.55 -9.37 -23.33
C LEU A 189 -1.72 -8.43 -23.00
N THR A 190 -2.17 -7.65 -23.96
CA THR A 190 -3.33 -6.75 -23.86
C THR A 190 -4.60 -7.52 -23.49
N GLN A 191 -4.74 -7.83 -22.21
CA GLN A 191 -5.89 -8.57 -21.71
C GLN A 191 -6.94 -7.58 -21.17
N PRO A 192 -8.22 -7.75 -21.51
CA PRO A 192 -9.28 -6.83 -21.09
C PRO A 192 -9.62 -6.98 -19.59
N VAL A 193 -9.24 -8.12 -18.96
CA VAL A 193 -9.48 -8.35 -17.55
C VAL A 193 -8.20 -8.13 -16.75
N VAL A 194 -8.32 -7.32 -15.70
CA VAL A 194 -7.21 -6.95 -14.82
C VAL A 194 -7.57 -7.31 -13.37
N ILE A 195 -6.74 -8.10 -12.72
CA ILE A 195 -6.90 -8.45 -11.31
C ILE A 195 -5.95 -7.58 -10.48
N LEU A 196 -6.50 -6.90 -9.47
CA LEU A 196 -5.78 -6.04 -8.54
C LEU A 196 -5.43 -6.81 -7.29
N CYS A 197 -4.15 -7.01 -7.01
CA CYS A 197 -3.62 -7.72 -5.85
C CYS A 197 -2.93 -6.74 -4.88
N GLU A 198 -2.70 -7.16 -3.63
CA GLU A 198 -2.07 -6.29 -2.63
C GLU A 198 -0.57 -6.14 -2.83
N SER A 199 0.14 -7.19 -3.24
CA SER A 199 1.59 -7.16 -3.40
C SER A 199 2.04 -7.67 -4.77
N ALA A 200 3.27 -7.35 -5.14
CA ALA A 200 3.88 -7.83 -6.37
C ALA A 200 3.96 -9.36 -6.41
N ILE A 201 4.26 -10.01 -5.28
CA ILE A 201 4.29 -11.48 -5.20
C ILE A 201 2.90 -12.06 -5.43
N ASP A 202 1.86 -11.45 -4.87
CA ASP A 202 0.48 -11.91 -5.09
C ASP A 202 0.03 -11.67 -6.53
N ALA A 203 0.42 -10.55 -7.13
CA ALA A 203 0.15 -10.29 -8.55
C ALA A 203 0.82 -11.32 -9.46
N ILE A 204 2.07 -11.71 -9.20
CA ILE A 204 2.76 -12.76 -9.95
C ILE A 204 2.09 -14.11 -9.71
N SER A 205 1.75 -14.44 -8.47
CA SER A 205 1.08 -15.70 -8.10
C SER A 205 -0.30 -15.82 -8.74
N CYS A 206 -1.07 -14.73 -8.69
CA CYS A 206 -2.38 -14.65 -9.32
C CYS A 206 -2.28 -14.84 -10.85
N HIS A 207 -1.28 -14.22 -11.49
CA HIS A 207 -1.04 -14.41 -12.93
C HIS A 207 -0.68 -15.86 -13.28
N VAL A 208 0.09 -16.56 -12.46
CA VAL A 208 0.38 -17.98 -12.66
C VAL A 208 -0.88 -18.84 -12.56
N LEU A 209 -1.81 -18.47 -11.67
CA LEU A 209 -3.08 -19.16 -11.48
C LEU A 209 -4.14 -18.79 -12.54
N HIS A 210 -4.05 -17.59 -13.09
CA HIS A 210 -4.96 -16.98 -14.07
C HIS A 210 -4.16 -16.36 -15.22
N PRO A 211 -3.45 -17.16 -16.03
CA PRO A 211 -2.53 -16.66 -17.06
C PRO A 211 -3.24 -15.86 -18.17
N GLU A 212 -4.54 -16.04 -18.31
CA GLU A 212 -5.41 -15.30 -19.22
C GLU A 212 -5.72 -13.87 -18.74
N HIS A 213 -5.33 -13.50 -17.52
CA HIS A 213 -5.62 -12.18 -16.94
C HIS A 213 -4.34 -11.41 -16.63
N ARG A 214 -4.40 -10.09 -16.80
CA ARG A 214 -3.35 -9.19 -16.33
C ARG A 214 -3.47 -8.99 -14.83
N CYS A 215 -2.37 -9.14 -14.08
CA CYS A 215 -2.37 -8.96 -12.63
C CYS A 215 -1.50 -7.77 -12.25
N LEU A 216 -2.03 -6.89 -11.40
CA LEU A 216 -1.36 -5.69 -10.91
C LEU A 216 -1.25 -5.71 -9.40
N SER A 217 -0.15 -5.18 -8.85
CA SER A 217 -0.06 -4.87 -7.44
C SER A 217 -0.40 -3.41 -7.17
N THR A 218 -1.25 -3.19 -6.18
CA THR A 218 -1.58 -1.85 -5.65
C THR A 218 -0.60 -1.37 -4.59
N ALA A 219 0.44 -2.17 -4.27
CA ALA A 219 1.43 -1.92 -3.23
C ALA A 219 0.79 -1.69 -1.83
N GLY A 220 -0.08 -2.61 -1.44
CA GLY A 220 -0.92 -2.62 -0.23
C GLY A 220 -2.39 -2.54 -0.57
N ALA A 221 -3.28 -2.94 0.35
CA ALA A 221 -4.73 -2.85 0.17
C ALA A 221 -5.17 -1.39 0.04
N ARG A 222 -5.40 -0.92 -1.17
CA ARG A 222 -5.76 0.47 -1.49
C ARG A 222 -7.08 0.52 -2.24
N PRO A 223 -8.11 1.14 -1.66
CA PRO A 223 -9.46 1.10 -2.23
C PRO A 223 -9.64 2.03 -3.44
N ASN A 224 -8.83 3.08 -3.57
CA ASN A 224 -9.01 4.08 -4.62
C ASN A 224 -7.67 4.67 -5.13
N PRO A 225 -6.82 3.87 -5.79
CA PRO A 225 -5.66 4.39 -6.52
C PRO A 225 -6.09 5.32 -7.65
N ALA A 226 -5.35 6.43 -7.84
CA ALA A 226 -5.72 7.46 -8.81
C ALA A 226 -5.70 6.99 -10.28
N TRP A 227 -5.02 5.89 -10.59
CA TRP A 227 -4.90 5.31 -11.93
C TRP A 227 -6.06 4.34 -12.30
N ILE A 228 -6.94 3.96 -11.36
CA ILE A 228 -8.10 3.08 -11.66
C ILE A 228 -9.02 3.65 -12.73
N PRO A 229 -9.43 4.94 -12.66
CA PRO A 229 -10.30 5.51 -13.69
C PRO A 229 -9.71 5.44 -15.09
N GLU A 230 -8.39 5.55 -15.23
CA GLU A 230 -7.73 5.46 -16.53
C GLU A 230 -7.86 4.04 -17.13
N LEU A 231 -7.62 3.00 -16.32
CA LEU A 231 -7.81 1.61 -16.78
C LEU A 231 -9.26 1.32 -17.15
N LEU A 232 -10.22 1.82 -16.39
CA LEU A 232 -11.64 1.70 -16.72
C LEU A 232 -12.00 2.41 -18.04
N ASN A 233 -11.46 3.61 -18.27
CA ASN A 233 -11.65 4.38 -19.50
C ASN A 233 -10.98 3.70 -20.71
N GLN A 234 -9.93 2.93 -20.51
CA GLN A 234 -9.30 2.09 -21.53
C GLN A 234 -10.11 0.82 -21.84
N GLY A 235 -11.27 0.63 -21.21
CA GLY A 235 -12.15 -0.53 -21.41
C GLY A 235 -11.73 -1.77 -20.62
N CYS A 236 -10.81 -1.66 -19.65
CA CYS A 236 -10.44 -2.78 -18.81
C CYS A 236 -11.58 -3.13 -17.85
N ARG A 237 -11.83 -4.44 -17.70
CA ARG A 237 -12.68 -4.99 -16.63
C ARG A 237 -11.80 -5.28 -15.42
N LEU A 238 -12.06 -4.62 -14.30
CA LEU A 238 -11.23 -4.75 -13.11
C LEU A 238 -11.87 -5.71 -12.10
N TRP A 239 -11.04 -6.54 -11.50
CA TRP A 239 -11.39 -7.42 -10.40
C TRP A 239 -10.50 -7.12 -9.20
N CYS A 240 -11.10 -7.00 -8.01
CA CYS A 240 -10.37 -6.82 -6.75
C CYS A 240 -10.06 -8.20 -6.15
N GLY A 241 -8.79 -8.54 -6.11
CA GLY A 241 -8.24 -9.79 -5.61
C GLY A 241 -7.37 -9.57 -4.36
N PHE A 242 -7.87 -8.80 -3.38
CA PHE A 242 -7.16 -8.54 -2.12
C PHE A 242 -7.20 -9.75 -1.18
N ASP A 243 -6.31 -9.75 -0.19
CA ASP A 243 -6.14 -10.82 0.78
C ASP A 243 -7.42 -11.06 1.60
N LEU A 244 -7.59 -12.27 2.13
CA LEU A 244 -8.76 -12.65 2.94
C LEU A 244 -8.69 -12.15 4.39
N ASP A 245 -7.69 -11.37 4.76
CA ASP A 245 -7.67 -10.78 6.09
C ASP A 245 -8.70 -9.63 6.23
N SER A 246 -8.93 -9.18 7.46
CA SER A 246 -9.93 -8.13 7.74
C SER A 246 -9.63 -6.81 7.04
N THR A 247 -8.35 -6.50 6.82
CA THR A 247 -7.92 -5.27 6.12
C THR A 247 -8.20 -5.39 4.63
N GLY A 248 -7.80 -6.49 4.00
CA GLY A 248 -8.02 -6.74 2.58
C GLY A 248 -9.50 -6.75 2.24
N GLN A 249 -10.31 -7.45 3.02
CA GLN A 249 -11.77 -7.50 2.84
C GLN A 249 -12.42 -6.12 2.98
N SER A 250 -12.06 -5.34 4.01
CA SER A 250 -12.57 -3.99 4.21
C SER A 250 -12.20 -3.05 3.06
N MET A 251 -10.96 -3.15 2.58
CA MET A 251 -10.48 -2.32 1.47
C MET A 251 -11.07 -2.75 0.12
N ALA A 252 -11.33 -4.04 -0.08
CA ALA A 252 -12.03 -4.54 -1.26
C ALA A 252 -13.47 -4.02 -1.32
N GLN A 253 -14.20 -4.06 -0.21
CA GLN A 253 -15.53 -3.47 -0.12
C GLN A 253 -15.53 -1.97 -0.39
N ALA A 254 -14.54 -1.25 0.18
CA ALA A 254 -14.38 0.17 -0.08
C ALA A 254 -14.05 0.46 -1.56
N MET A 255 -13.22 -0.37 -2.23
CA MET A 255 -12.92 -0.24 -3.66
C MET A 255 -14.18 -0.40 -4.51
N ILE A 256 -15.02 -1.39 -4.23
CA ILE A 256 -16.28 -1.61 -4.94
C ILE A 256 -17.26 -0.44 -4.68
N ALA A 257 -17.26 0.12 -3.47
CA ALA A 257 -18.09 1.30 -3.18
C ALA A 257 -17.64 2.55 -3.97
N PHE A 258 -16.32 2.74 -4.18
CA PHE A 258 -15.79 3.82 -5.03
C PHE A 258 -16.01 3.55 -6.53
N HIS A 259 -15.92 2.30 -6.93
CA HIS A 259 -15.94 1.86 -8.33
C HIS A 259 -16.90 0.66 -8.50
N PRO A 260 -18.22 0.88 -8.63
CA PRO A 260 -19.22 -0.20 -8.64
C PRO A 260 -19.08 -1.20 -9.81
N SER A 261 -18.31 -0.85 -10.85
CA SER A 261 -17.99 -1.75 -11.97
C SER A 261 -16.91 -2.78 -11.65
N ILE A 262 -16.18 -2.62 -10.56
CA ILE A 262 -15.14 -3.57 -10.12
C ILE A 262 -15.81 -4.78 -9.46
N GLN A 263 -15.41 -5.97 -9.87
CA GLN A 263 -15.91 -7.22 -9.31
C GLN A 263 -14.97 -7.73 -8.23
N LEU A 264 -15.48 -8.53 -7.29
CA LEU A 264 -14.67 -9.20 -6.27
C LEU A 264 -14.19 -10.55 -6.80
N LEU A 265 -12.89 -10.83 -6.62
CA LEU A 265 -12.28 -12.14 -6.84
C LEU A 265 -11.40 -12.47 -5.63
N SER A 266 -11.99 -13.09 -4.61
CA SER A 266 -11.22 -13.46 -3.42
C SER A 266 -10.32 -14.66 -3.67
N PRO A 267 -9.08 -14.67 -3.17
CA PRO A 267 -8.27 -15.88 -3.16
C PRO A 267 -8.94 -16.95 -2.28
N PRO A 268 -8.85 -18.25 -2.62
CA PRO A 268 -9.43 -19.33 -1.81
C PRO A 268 -8.66 -19.62 -0.51
N LEU A 269 -7.46 -19.09 -0.33
CA LEU A 269 -6.66 -19.09 0.91
C LEU A 269 -6.39 -17.67 1.36
N HIS A 270 -5.47 -17.48 2.33
CA HIS A 270 -5.16 -16.15 2.88
C HIS A 270 -4.80 -15.13 1.79
N ASP A 271 -3.90 -15.50 0.88
CA ASP A 271 -3.45 -14.68 -0.25
C ASP A 271 -3.21 -15.55 -1.50
N TRP A 272 -2.92 -14.92 -2.65
CA TRP A 272 -2.65 -15.63 -3.90
C TRP A 272 -1.36 -16.45 -3.87
N ASN A 273 -0.37 -16.02 -3.11
CA ASN A 273 0.86 -16.79 -3.00
C ASN A 273 0.67 -18.06 -2.18
N ASP A 274 -0.16 -18.03 -1.15
CA ASP A 274 -0.52 -19.24 -0.39
C ASP A 274 -1.29 -20.24 -1.26
N VAL A 275 -2.19 -19.75 -2.13
CA VAL A 275 -2.90 -20.61 -3.11
C VAL A 275 -1.91 -21.28 -4.06
N LEU A 276 -0.98 -20.52 -4.61
CA LEU A 276 0.04 -21.06 -5.54
C LEU A 276 0.92 -22.09 -4.84
N ARG A 277 1.41 -21.78 -3.65
CA ARG A 277 2.26 -22.68 -2.85
C ARG A 277 1.55 -23.98 -2.46
N ALA A 278 0.26 -23.91 -2.18
CA ALA A 278 -0.55 -25.09 -1.89
C ALA A 278 -0.74 -26.02 -3.10
N ARG A 279 -0.71 -25.46 -4.32
CA ARG A 279 -0.81 -26.22 -5.58
C ARG A 279 0.54 -26.75 -6.08
N SER A 280 1.63 -26.13 -5.66
CA SER A 280 2.96 -26.59 -6.04
C SER A 280 3.28 -27.88 -5.28
N PRO A 281 3.70 -28.97 -5.94
CA PRO A 281 4.15 -30.17 -5.24
C PRO A 281 5.28 -29.76 -4.30
N ARG A 282 5.15 -30.07 -3.01
CA ARG A 282 6.25 -29.89 -2.07
C ARG A 282 7.42 -30.68 -2.61
N LEU A 283 8.49 -29.98 -3.01
CA LEU A 283 9.77 -30.63 -3.15
C LEU A 283 10.08 -31.21 -1.76
N SER A 284 9.73 -32.46 -1.55
CA SER A 284 10.15 -33.22 -0.40
C SER A 284 11.68 -33.23 -0.48
N CYS A 285 12.30 -32.40 0.35
CA CYS A 285 13.72 -32.53 0.61
C CYS A 285 13.95 -33.90 1.23
N PRO A 286 14.85 -34.72 0.67
CA PRO A 286 15.25 -36.00 1.28
C PRO A 286 15.96 -35.79 2.62
#